data_1bbe6b5c6d11da279c94a99a1ecc3ff1
#
_entry.id   1bbe6b5c6d11da279c94a99a1ecc3ff1
#
_cell.length_a   1.000
_cell.length_b   1.000
_cell.length_c   1.000
_cell.angle_alpha   90.00
_cell.angle_beta   90.00
_cell.angle_gamma   90.00
#
_symmetry.space_group_name_H-M   'P 1'
#
loop_
_entity.id
_entity.type
_entity.pdbx_description
1 polymer ?
#
loop_
_entity_poly.entity_id
_entity_poly.type
_entity_poly.pdbx_seq_one_letter_code
_entity_poly.pdbx_strand_id
1 'polypeptide(L)'
;MTSSMKTSYNILITTTGLASVGQGGGISSYVHDLATGLVSAGHHVTVYLVREGKEVFPHKTNYNYSFFHIPAEYRQEKSAVIALLDSIRTLAPDIIINNDVSYLSGLWPVLDQSIVKISVMHGFYHGKTLTNSGIQGKIACCNWPYVDYIVCQNQTMCREAAAKYRIPSDKFVCIHQTNWNQSPFFSEHKEKTQNSINLICACGQSKNKGAFIMRSLAEKLIHSPLKFHLNWCLSVSEPWQERLQDPRISFRGNIPRDEFLQLLEKADAIIIPTLLDTGPMLVVEALSTGTIPICNLLKRSAIPDLIENGKNGFLIPDNKIDLYFRVIETLAENKTIAAFGKRCHAYFLNHLEPKKQLEQYADLFEHKTETPPSRVFSDADVICFHLHNVSGYPRYSRKRIINKLLTIQEKIITYKDYSRFFRFILD
;
A
#
# COMPACT_ATOMS: atom_id res chain seq x y z
N MET A 1 -24.65 -27.16 -16.56
CA MET A 1 -23.28 -27.51 -16.88
C MET A 1 -22.44 -26.92 -15.77
N THR A 2 -21.99 -27.75 -14.84
CA THR A 2 -21.08 -27.33 -13.76
C THR A 2 -19.71 -27.10 -14.41
N SER A 3 -19.36 -25.84 -14.63
CA SER A 3 -18.00 -25.45 -14.99
C SER A 3 -17.07 -26.02 -13.91
N SER A 4 -16.18 -26.92 -14.25
CA SER A 4 -15.11 -27.34 -13.35
C SER A 4 -14.31 -26.08 -12.99
N MET A 5 -14.29 -25.70 -11.71
CA MET A 5 -13.45 -24.59 -11.23
C MET A 5 -12.02 -24.83 -11.68
N LYS A 6 -11.40 -23.81 -12.29
CA LYS A 6 -10.01 -23.88 -12.70
C LYS A 6 -9.14 -23.92 -11.46
N THR A 7 -8.38 -24.97 -11.27
CA THR A 7 -7.55 -25.17 -10.07
C THR A 7 -6.28 -24.32 -10.03
N SER A 8 -5.84 -23.78 -11.18
CA SER A 8 -4.63 -22.96 -11.31
C SER A 8 -4.80 -21.92 -12.40
N TYR A 9 -4.34 -20.70 -12.14
CA TYR A 9 -4.38 -19.55 -13.06
C TYR A 9 -2.97 -19.11 -13.43
N ASN A 10 -2.82 -18.59 -14.67
CA ASN A 10 -1.65 -17.79 -15.08
C ASN A 10 -1.92 -16.33 -14.70
N ILE A 11 -1.19 -15.80 -13.73
CA ILE A 11 -1.40 -14.47 -13.16
C ILE A 11 -0.23 -13.57 -13.52
N LEU A 12 -0.53 -12.43 -14.14
CA LEU A 12 0.42 -11.35 -14.36
C LEU A 12 0.20 -10.24 -13.33
N ILE A 13 1.21 -9.93 -12.54
CA ILE A 13 1.21 -8.78 -11.63
C ILE A 13 2.15 -7.72 -12.20
N THR A 14 1.66 -6.50 -12.44
CA THR A 14 2.50 -5.39 -12.87
C THR A 14 2.73 -4.41 -11.75
N THR A 15 3.92 -3.82 -11.66
CA THR A 15 4.28 -2.87 -10.60
C THR A 15 5.37 -1.91 -11.04
N THR A 16 5.43 -0.73 -10.42
CA THR A 16 6.53 0.24 -10.56
C THR A 16 7.60 0.08 -9.48
N GLY A 17 7.39 -0.78 -8.51
CA GLY A 17 8.32 -1.09 -7.43
C GLY A 17 8.13 -2.50 -6.92
N LEU A 18 9.23 -3.22 -6.69
CA LEU A 18 9.25 -4.53 -6.07
C LEU A 18 10.20 -4.47 -4.88
N ALA A 19 9.87 -5.14 -3.78
CA ALA A 19 10.76 -5.29 -2.65
C ALA A 19 11.96 -6.15 -3.09
N SER A 20 12.87 -5.52 -3.82
CA SER A 20 14.19 -6.03 -3.93
C SER A 20 14.89 -5.71 -2.62
N VAL A 21 15.64 -6.64 -2.12
CA VAL A 21 16.49 -6.55 -0.94
C VAL A 21 17.03 -5.12 -0.77
N GLY A 22 16.48 -4.41 0.23
CA GLY A 22 16.94 -3.08 0.62
C GLY A 22 16.20 -1.87 0.04
N GLN A 23 15.22 -2.01 -0.85
CA GLN A 23 14.37 -0.91 -1.32
C GLN A 23 12.92 -1.11 -0.88
N GLY A 24 12.66 -0.93 0.40
CA GLY A 24 11.34 -1.09 0.98
C GLY A 24 10.41 0.10 0.71
N GLY A 25 9.25 -0.22 0.16
CA GLY A 25 8.08 0.65 0.12
C GLY A 25 6.84 -0.22 0.25
N GLY A 26 5.76 0.30 0.82
CA GLY A 26 4.55 -0.49 1.08
C GLY A 26 4.01 -1.24 -0.14
N ILE A 27 4.05 -0.61 -1.33
CA ILE A 27 3.63 -1.25 -2.60
C ILE A 27 4.57 -2.40 -2.97
N SER A 28 5.86 -2.19 -2.82
CA SER A 28 6.88 -3.20 -3.17
C SER A 28 6.75 -4.46 -2.32
N SER A 29 6.54 -4.31 -1.02
CA SER A 29 6.29 -5.41 -0.10
C SER A 29 4.95 -6.10 -0.42
N TYR A 30 3.90 -5.32 -0.63
CA TYR A 30 2.59 -5.85 -0.98
C TYR A 30 2.62 -6.74 -2.22
N VAL A 31 3.28 -6.30 -3.30
CA VAL A 31 3.38 -7.09 -4.54
C VAL A 31 4.17 -8.37 -4.34
N HIS A 32 5.30 -8.29 -3.62
CA HIS A 32 6.10 -9.47 -3.30
C HIS A 32 5.30 -10.50 -2.49
N ASP A 33 4.66 -10.03 -1.43
CA ASP A 33 3.89 -10.85 -0.52
C ASP A 33 2.70 -11.52 -1.25
N LEU A 34 1.94 -10.75 -2.03
CA LEU A 34 0.82 -11.26 -2.82
C LEU A 34 1.28 -12.30 -3.87
N ALA A 35 2.36 -12.01 -4.60
CA ALA A 35 2.90 -12.94 -5.59
C ALA A 35 3.33 -14.26 -4.95
N THR A 36 4.05 -14.20 -3.82
CA THR A 36 4.49 -15.36 -3.05
C THR A 36 3.30 -16.21 -2.58
N GLY A 37 2.27 -15.54 -2.06
CA GLY A 37 1.07 -16.23 -1.58
C GLY A 37 0.28 -16.90 -2.69
N LEU A 38 0.10 -16.24 -3.83
CA LEU A 38 -0.59 -16.82 -4.98
C LEU A 38 0.14 -18.04 -5.54
N VAL A 39 1.49 -18.03 -5.58
CA VAL A 39 2.25 -19.24 -5.94
C VAL A 39 2.05 -20.35 -4.91
N SER A 40 2.06 -20.02 -3.62
CA SER A 40 1.81 -21.00 -2.56
C SER A 40 0.39 -21.57 -2.61
N ALA A 41 -0.56 -20.82 -3.19
CA ALA A 41 -1.92 -21.30 -3.48
C ALA A 41 -2.03 -22.13 -4.77
N GLY A 42 -0.92 -22.37 -5.49
CA GLY A 42 -0.88 -23.23 -6.68
C GLY A 42 -1.04 -22.51 -8.02
N HIS A 43 -0.95 -21.18 -8.05
CA HIS A 43 -1.03 -20.40 -9.27
C HIS A 43 0.36 -20.17 -9.91
N HIS A 44 0.39 -19.95 -11.22
CA HIS A 44 1.58 -19.54 -11.95
C HIS A 44 1.65 -18.01 -11.98
N VAL A 45 2.60 -17.42 -11.27
CA VAL A 45 2.69 -15.96 -11.13
C VAL A 45 3.92 -15.41 -11.85
N THR A 46 3.69 -14.39 -12.65
CA THR A 46 4.74 -13.60 -13.30
C THR A 46 4.62 -12.15 -12.84
N VAL A 47 5.71 -11.58 -12.33
CA VAL A 47 5.77 -10.17 -11.91
C VAL A 47 6.53 -9.36 -12.95
N TYR A 48 5.89 -8.33 -13.50
CA TYR A 48 6.53 -7.33 -14.36
C TYR A 48 6.81 -6.05 -13.60
N LEU A 49 8.09 -5.74 -13.43
CA LEU A 49 8.54 -4.46 -12.93
C LEU A 49 8.73 -3.49 -14.09
N VAL A 50 7.91 -2.45 -14.15
CA VAL A 50 8.00 -1.36 -15.10
C VAL A 50 8.62 -0.15 -14.41
N ARG A 51 9.90 0.09 -14.60
CA ARG A 51 10.61 1.16 -13.89
C ARG A 51 11.59 1.89 -14.78
N GLU A 52 11.72 3.22 -14.56
CA GLU A 52 12.78 4.03 -15.15
C GLU A 52 14.14 3.68 -14.51
N GLY A 53 15.18 3.51 -15.33
CA GLY A 53 16.57 3.34 -14.92
C GLY A 53 17.20 2.02 -15.30
N LYS A 54 18.50 1.91 -15.02
CA LYS A 54 19.29 0.71 -15.26
C LYS A 54 18.78 -0.46 -14.42
N GLU A 55 18.91 -1.66 -14.96
CA GLU A 55 18.55 -2.91 -14.28
C GLU A 55 19.11 -2.95 -12.86
N VAL A 56 18.22 -2.88 -11.89
CA VAL A 56 18.56 -3.21 -10.51
C VAL A 56 18.05 -4.63 -10.29
N PHE A 57 18.85 -5.59 -10.72
CA PHE A 57 18.58 -6.97 -10.34
C PHE A 57 18.83 -7.09 -8.83
N PRO A 58 17.84 -7.57 -8.08
CA PRO A 58 18.08 -7.94 -6.70
C PRO A 58 19.10 -9.08 -6.69
N HIS A 59 20.31 -8.81 -6.22
CA HIS A 59 21.29 -9.84 -6.02
C HIS A 59 20.69 -10.88 -5.05
N LYS A 60 20.43 -12.10 -5.55
CA LYS A 60 20.21 -13.33 -4.78
C LYS A 60 18.95 -13.40 -3.90
N THR A 61 17.78 -13.08 -4.40
CA THR A 61 16.55 -13.58 -3.78
C THR A 61 15.96 -14.69 -4.66
N ASN A 62 15.80 -15.88 -4.10
CA ASN A 62 15.04 -16.94 -4.72
C ASN A 62 13.56 -16.55 -4.64
N TYR A 63 13.06 -15.86 -5.67
CA TYR A 63 11.62 -15.69 -5.83
C TYR A 63 11.01 -17.04 -6.21
N ASN A 64 9.87 -17.36 -5.64
CA ASN A 64 9.09 -18.53 -6.06
C ASN A 64 8.19 -18.21 -7.26
N TYR A 65 8.25 -17.00 -7.82
CA TYR A 65 7.55 -16.52 -9.00
C TYR A 65 8.52 -16.06 -10.09
N SER A 66 8.05 -16.06 -11.35
CA SER A 66 8.81 -15.51 -12.47
C SER A 66 8.86 -13.97 -12.38
N PHE A 67 10.02 -13.39 -12.65
CA PHE A 67 10.24 -11.97 -12.59
C PHE A 67 10.88 -11.43 -13.86
N PHE A 68 10.31 -10.33 -14.39
CA PHE A 68 10.85 -9.63 -15.55
C PHE A 68 10.91 -8.13 -15.27
N HIS A 69 11.99 -7.51 -15.71
CA HIS A 69 12.16 -6.07 -15.68
C HIS A 69 11.99 -5.51 -17.10
N ILE A 70 11.07 -4.56 -17.25
CA ILE A 70 10.95 -3.78 -18.48
C ILE A 70 11.59 -2.43 -18.20
N PRO A 71 12.75 -2.11 -18.80
CA PRO A 71 13.34 -0.80 -18.69
C PRO A 71 12.42 0.19 -19.41
N ALA A 72 11.77 1.05 -18.64
CA ALA A 72 10.99 2.16 -19.17
C ALA A 72 11.82 3.43 -19.04
N GLU A 73 12.37 3.90 -20.12
CA GLU A 73 12.82 5.29 -20.17
C GLU A 73 11.58 6.16 -20.37
N TYR A 74 11.36 7.14 -19.51
CA TYR A 74 10.21 8.08 -19.61
C TYR A 74 10.12 8.82 -20.95
N ARG A 75 11.12 8.72 -21.76
CA ARG A 75 11.18 9.32 -23.10
C ARG A 75 10.91 8.34 -24.24
N GLN A 76 10.79 7.04 -23.95
CA GLN A 76 10.60 5.99 -24.95
C GLN A 76 9.37 5.12 -24.61
N GLU A 77 8.32 5.76 -24.16
CA GLU A 77 7.09 5.12 -23.69
C GLU A 77 6.46 4.16 -24.70
N LYS A 78 6.59 4.46 -26.02
CA LYS A 78 6.05 3.60 -27.07
C LYS A 78 6.66 2.20 -27.01
N SER A 79 7.96 2.09 -26.87
CA SER A 79 8.64 0.78 -26.80
C SER A 79 8.26 -0.01 -25.55
N ALA A 80 8.13 0.66 -24.40
CA ALA A 80 7.71 0.02 -23.16
C ALA A 80 6.27 -0.50 -23.22
N VAL A 81 5.36 0.28 -23.83
CA VAL A 81 3.95 -0.13 -24.03
C VAL A 81 3.87 -1.33 -24.97
N ILE A 82 4.59 -1.31 -26.09
CA ILE A 82 4.64 -2.42 -27.04
C ILE A 82 5.23 -3.66 -26.37
N ALA A 83 6.37 -3.54 -25.70
CA ALA A 83 7.01 -4.64 -25.00
C ALA A 83 6.09 -5.28 -23.94
N LEU A 84 5.34 -4.46 -23.20
CA LEU A 84 4.36 -4.96 -22.23
C LEU A 84 3.21 -5.68 -22.93
N LEU A 85 2.68 -5.13 -24.02
CA LEU A 85 1.59 -5.75 -24.77
C LEU A 85 2.01 -7.09 -25.39
N ASP A 86 3.21 -7.15 -25.98
CA ASP A 86 3.76 -8.38 -26.56
C ASP A 86 4.03 -9.43 -25.48
N SER A 87 4.50 -9.01 -24.32
CA SER A 87 4.68 -9.90 -23.17
C SER A 87 3.35 -10.45 -22.66
N ILE A 88 2.30 -9.62 -22.58
CA ILE A 88 0.95 -10.07 -22.20
C ILE A 88 0.45 -11.11 -23.20
N ARG A 89 0.62 -10.87 -24.50
CA ARG A 89 0.22 -11.81 -25.56
C ARG A 89 0.96 -13.13 -25.47
N THR A 90 2.26 -13.09 -25.19
CA THR A 90 3.11 -14.30 -25.07
C THR A 90 2.78 -15.10 -23.83
N LEU A 91 2.54 -14.44 -22.70
CA LEU A 91 2.20 -15.08 -21.43
C LEU A 91 0.77 -15.63 -21.41
N ALA A 92 -0.11 -15.05 -22.22
CA ALA A 92 -1.54 -15.36 -22.25
C ALA A 92 -2.12 -15.53 -20.82
N PRO A 93 -2.05 -14.49 -19.96
CA PRO A 93 -2.50 -14.59 -18.58
C PRO A 93 -4.02 -14.72 -18.52
N ASP A 94 -4.51 -15.48 -17.55
CA ASP A 94 -5.92 -15.53 -17.20
C ASP A 94 -6.35 -14.30 -16.41
N ILE A 95 -5.41 -13.76 -15.62
CA ILE A 95 -5.64 -12.68 -14.67
C ILE A 95 -4.49 -11.68 -14.75
N ILE A 96 -4.84 -10.39 -14.73
CA ILE A 96 -3.87 -9.31 -14.64
C ILE A 96 -4.19 -8.45 -13.42
N ILE A 97 -3.20 -8.26 -12.53
CA ILE A 97 -3.28 -7.39 -11.35
C ILE A 97 -2.32 -6.22 -11.54
N ASN A 98 -2.87 -5.02 -11.72
CA ASN A 98 -2.09 -3.79 -11.93
C ASN A 98 -1.85 -3.04 -10.63
N ASN A 99 -0.58 -2.83 -10.28
CA ASN A 99 -0.16 -2.00 -9.15
C ASN A 99 0.57 -0.75 -9.66
N ASP A 100 -0.17 0.34 -9.85
CA ASP A 100 0.34 1.67 -10.21
C ASP A 100 1.08 1.78 -11.56
N VAL A 101 0.93 0.82 -12.48
CA VAL A 101 1.50 0.91 -13.82
C VAL A 101 0.53 1.61 -14.76
N SER A 102 0.81 2.88 -15.06
CA SER A 102 -0.03 3.70 -15.94
C SER A 102 -0.12 3.16 -17.37
N TYR A 103 0.96 2.59 -17.90
CA TYR A 103 0.97 1.94 -19.22
C TYR A 103 -0.08 0.84 -19.32
N LEU A 104 -0.16 -0.01 -18.30
CA LEU A 104 -1.16 -1.09 -18.28
C LEU A 104 -2.58 -0.56 -18.16
N SER A 105 -2.80 0.46 -17.32
CA SER A 105 -4.14 1.07 -17.20
C SER A 105 -4.66 1.62 -18.51
N GLY A 106 -3.78 2.08 -19.37
CA GLY A 106 -4.17 2.48 -20.70
C GLY A 106 -4.39 1.31 -21.65
N LEU A 107 -3.74 0.18 -21.47
CA LEU A 107 -3.93 -1.03 -22.31
C LEU A 107 -5.24 -1.77 -22.01
N TRP A 108 -5.94 -1.50 -20.90
CA TRP A 108 -7.17 -2.18 -20.54
C TRP A 108 -8.19 -2.32 -21.71
N PRO A 109 -8.43 -1.27 -22.53
CA PRO A 109 -9.38 -1.36 -23.64
C PRO A 109 -8.97 -2.32 -24.76
N VAL A 110 -7.68 -2.63 -24.91
CA VAL A 110 -7.16 -3.45 -26.04
C VAL A 110 -6.80 -4.87 -25.63
N LEU A 111 -6.87 -5.18 -24.33
CA LEU A 111 -6.65 -6.54 -23.83
C LEU A 111 -7.87 -7.41 -24.02
N ASP A 112 -7.63 -8.72 -24.20
CA ASP A 112 -8.68 -9.70 -24.37
C ASP A 112 -9.72 -9.64 -23.26
N GLN A 113 -11.00 -9.77 -23.64
CA GLN A 113 -12.10 -9.78 -22.68
C GLN A 113 -12.08 -11.02 -21.78
N SER A 114 -11.49 -12.13 -22.19
CA SER A 114 -11.40 -13.35 -21.37
C SER A 114 -10.55 -13.12 -20.11
N ILE A 115 -9.62 -12.19 -20.15
CA ILE A 115 -8.72 -11.85 -19.02
C ILE A 115 -9.50 -11.16 -17.90
N VAL A 116 -9.36 -11.61 -16.67
CA VAL A 116 -9.82 -10.89 -15.48
C VAL A 116 -8.85 -9.75 -15.18
N LYS A 117 -9.36 -8.53 -15.13
CA LYS A 117 -8.58 -7.29 -15.02
C LYS A 117 -8.82 -6.62 -13.67
N ILE A 118 -7.80 -6.62 -12.83
CA ILE A 118 -7.84 -6.06 -11.47
C ILE A 118 -6.88 -4.88 -11.39
N SER A 119 -7.37 -3.73 -10.97
CA SER A 119 -6.55 -2.55 -10.71
C SER A 119 -6.47 -2.28 -9.22
N VAL A 120 -5.25 -2.20 -8.64
CA VAL A 120 -5.06 -1.97 -7.21
C VAL A 120 -4.75 -0.50 -6.95
N MET A 121 -5.50 0.12 -6.06
CA MET A 121 -5.35 1.51 -5.66
C MET A 121 -4.61 1.59 -4.32
N HIS A 122 -3.34 1.95 -4.35
CA HIS A 122 -2.50 2.09 -3.14
C HIS A 122 -2.63 3.46 -2.47
N GLY A 123 -3.13 4.46 -3.17
CA GLY A 123 -3.30 5.80 -2.65
C GLY A 123 -4.44 6.55 -3.32
N PHE A 124 -5.17 7.30 -2.51
CA PHE A 124 -6.21 8.19 -2.98
C PHE A 124 -6.18 9.49 -2.18
N TYR A 125 -6.03 10.61 -2.87
CA TYR A 125 -5.93 11.89 -2.21
C TYR A 125 -6.99 12.88 -2.71
N HIS A 126 -7.72 13.45 -1.76
CA HIS A 126 -8.66 14.53 -1.99
C HIS A 126 -7.96 15.87 -1.71
N GLY A 127 -7.29 16.45 -2.69
CA GLY A 127 -6.66 17.74 -2.50
C GLY A 127 -6.17 18.37 -3.80
N LYS A 128 -5.95 19.69 -3.77
CA LYS A 128 -5.41 20.47 -4.90
C LYS A 128 -3.92 20.17 -5.18
N THR A 129 -3.25 19.46 -4.29
CA THR A 129 -1.85 19.07 -4.45
C THR A 129 -1.80 17.70 -5.13
N LEU A 130 -1.19 17.66 -6.31
CA LEU A 130 -0.80 16.44 -6.99
C LEU A 130 0.31 15.74 -6.19
N THR A 131 -0.06 15.06 -5.11
CA THR A 131 0.82 14.11 -4.46
C THR A 131 0.85 12.81 -5.26
N ASN A 132 1.89 11.98 -5.10
CA ASN A 132 1.95 10.67 -5.74
C ASN A 132 0.68 9.84 -5.48
N SER A 133 0.09 9.96 -4.29
CA SER A 133 -1.15 9.27 -3.92
C SER A 133 -2.37 9.66 -4.78
N GLY A 134 -2.46 10.92 -5.22
CA GLY A 134 -3.53 11.36 -6.13
C GLY A 134 -3.40 10.79 -7.54
N ILE A 135 -2.18 10.55 -7.97
CA ILE A 135 -1.89 9.90 -9.26
C ILE A 135 -2.28 8.43 -9.22
N GLN A 136 -2.00 7.74 -8.13
CA GLN A 136 -2.33 6.33 -7.95
C GLN A 136 -3.83 6.06 -8.10
N GLY A 137 -4.67 6.90 -7.50
CA GLY A 137 -6.11 6.82 -7.69
C GLY A 137 -6.55 7.04 -9.14
N LYS A 138 -5.90 7.97 -9.85
CA LYS A 138 -6.17 8.19 -11.27
C LYS A 138 -5.75 7.00 -12.13
N ILE A 139 -4.59 6.42 -11.87
CA ILE A 139 -4.09 5.24 -12.59
C ILE A 139 -5.04 4.06 -12.37
N ALA A 140 -5.40 3.78 -11.11
CA ALA A 140 -6.24 2.65 -10.76
C ALA A 140 -7.64 2.73 -11.38
N CYS A 141 -8.21 3.94 -11.46
CA CYS A 141 -9.54 4.18 -12.03
C CYS A 141 -9.55 4.47 -13.54
N CYS A 142 -8.37 4.55 -14.18
CA CYS A 142 -8.26 4.83 -15.62
C CYS A 142 -8.84 3.67 -16.43
N ASN A 143 -9.66 4.00 -17.45
CA ASN A 143 -10.34 3.01 -18.29
C ASN A 143 -11.16 1.98 -17.48
N TRP A 144 -11.73 2.41 -16.37
CA TRP A 144 -12.51 1.57 -15.46
C TRP A 144 -13.61 0.73 -16.12
N PRO A 145 -14.28 1.13 -17.21
CA PRO A 145 -15.27 0.27 -17.84
C PRO A 145 -14.70 -1.07 -18.33
N TYR A 146 -13.40 -1.11 -18.63
CA TYR A 146 -12.69 -2.31 -19.10
C TYR A 146 -12.02 -3.10 -17.97
N VAL A 147 -12.16 -2.65 -16.71
CA VAL A 147 -11.61 -3.29 -15.52
C VAL A 147 -12.71 -4.06 -14.82
N ASP A 148 -12.45 -5.28 -14.39
CA ASP A 148 -13.43 -6.06 -13.64
C ASP A 148 -13.56 -5.50 -12.23
N TYR A 149 -12.43 -5.26 -11.53
CA TYR A 149 -12.41 -4.80 -10.15
C TYR A 149 -11.34 -3.74 -9.88
N ILE A 150 -11.68 -2.80 -9.01
CA ILE A 150 -10.73 -1.84 -8.43
C ILE A 150 -10.58 -2.17 -6.96
N VAL A 151 -9.44 -2.76 -6.60
CA VAL A 151 -9.12 -3.12 -5.21
C VAL A 151 -8.58 -1.92 -4.47
N CYS A 152 -9.17 -1.59 -3.33
CA CYS A 152 -8.76 -0.53 -2.42
C CYS A 152 -8.36 -1.10 -1.06
N GLN A 153 -7.52 -0.39 -0.33
CA GLN A 153 -7.00 -0.84 0.96
C GLN A 153 -7.86 -0.39 2.16
N ASN A 154 -8.90 0.41 1.94
CA ASN A 154 -9.85 0.82 2.96
C ASN A 154 -11.20 1.20 2.37
N GLN A 155 -12.26 1.08 3.19
CA GLN A 155 -13.65 1.32 2.81
C GLN A 155 -13.91 2.79 2.40
N THR A 156 -13.27 3.73 3.09
CA THR A 156 -13.44 5.15 2.77
C THR A 156 -12.87 5.47 1.40
N MET A 157 -11.73 4.87 1.05
CA MET A 157 -11.12 5.03 -0.27
C MET A 157 -12.02 4.49 -1.39
N CYS A 158 -12.66 3.33 -1.19
CA CYS A 158 -13.64 2.79 -2.13
C CYS A 158 -14.78 3.80 -2.37
N ARG A 159 -15.42 4.29 -1.30
CA ARG A 159 -16.56 5.20 -1.40
C ARG A 159 -16.19 6.55 -2.03
N GLU A 160 -15.08 7.16 -1.58
CA GLU A 160 -14.67 8.47 -2.07
C GLU A 160 -14.19 8.41 -3.53
N ALA A 161 -13.50 7.34 -3.94
CA ALA A 161 -13.08 7.16 -5.33
C ALA A 161 -14.28 6.90 -6.25
N ALA A 162 -15.21 6.04 -5.84
CA ALA A 162 -16.44 5.79 -6.57
C ALA A 162 -17.21 7.10 -6.82
N ALA A 163 -17.41 7.91 -5.80
CA ALA A 163 -18.09 9.20 -5.90
C ALA A 163 -17.32 10.20 -6.78
N LYS A 164 -16.00 10.33 -6.57
CA LYS A 164 -15.18 11.29 -7.31
C LYS A 164 -15.12 11.00 -8.79
N TYR A 165 -14.92 9.74 -9.14
CA TYR A 165 -14.74 9.33 -10.53
C TYR A 165 -16.04 8.88 -11.19
N ARG A 166 -17.17 8.92 -10.47
CA ARG A 166 -18.50 8.48 -10.95
C ARG A 166 -18.46 7.05 -11.48
N ILE A 167 -17.79 6.17 -10.76
CA ILE A 167 -17.68 4.75 -11.05
C ILE A 167 -18.70 4.01 -10.18
N PRO A 168 -19.42 3.01 -10.71
CA PRO A 168 -20.30 2.17 -9.91
C PRO A 168 -19.59 1.55 -8.69
N SER A 169 -20.25 1.55 -7.55
CA SER A 169 -19.61 1.12 -6.29
C SER A 169 -19.29 -0.37 -6.25
N ASP A 170 -20.00 -1.19 -7.01
CA ASP A 170 -19.78 -2.63 -7.18
C ASP A 170 -18.47 -2.97 -7.91
N LYS A 171 -17.88 -2.00 -8.64
CA LYS A 171 -16.53 -2.14 -9.20
C LYS A 171 -15.43 -2.07 -8.13
N PHE A 172 -15.73 -1.55 -6.93
CA PHE A 172 -14.75 -1.39 -5.86
C PHE A 172 -14.85 -2.51 -4.84
N VAL A 173 -13.71 -3.11 -4.54
CA VAL A 173 -13.56 -4.13 -3.50
C VAL A 173 -12.53 -3.67 -2.47
N CYS A 174 -12.86 -3.74 -1.20
CA CYS A 174 -11.92 -3.44 -0.13
C CYS A 174 -11.21 -4.72 0.30
N ILE A 175 -9.91 -4.79 0.01
CA ILE A 175 -9.03 -5.84 0.49
C ILE A 175 -7.93 -5.19 1.31
N HIS A 176 -7.94 -5.42 2.62
CA HIS A 176 -6.92 -4.87 3.52
C HIS A 176 -5.56 -5.53 3.28
N GLN A 177 -4.50 -4.80 3.60
CA GLN A 177 -3.16 -5.38 3.66
C GLN A 177 -3.08 -6.40 4.78
N THR A 178 -2.18 -7.37 4.62
CA THR A 178 -1.89 -8.39 5.62
C THR A 178 -0.41 -8.49 5.91
N ASN A 179 -0.04 -9.13 6.99
CA ASN A 179 1.34 -9.47 7.32
C ASN A 179 1.63 -10.91 6.88
N TRP A 180 2.41 -11.07 5.80
CA TRP A 180 2.82 -12.35 5.24
C TRP A 180 4.03 -12.95 5.95
N ASN A 181 4.74 -12.16 6.75
CA ASN A 181 5.78 -12.70 7.60
C ASN A 181 5.10 -13.51 8.70
N GLN A 182 4.99 -14.79 8.44
CA GLN A 182 4.58 -15.78 9.44
C GLN A 182 5.70 -15.88 10.48
N SER A 183 5.79 -14.86 11.32
CA SER A 183 6.38 -15.08 12.61
C SER A 183 5.34 -15.84 13.42
N PRO A 184 5.62 -17.06 13.86
CA PRO A 184 4.69 -17.81 14.71
C PRO A 184 4.55 -17.19 16.10
N PHE A 185 4.98 -15.97 16.28
CA PHE A 185 5.31 -15.36 17.55
C PHE A 185 4.20 -14.46 18.09
N PHE A 186 3.03 -15.01 18.28
CA PHE A 186 2.28 -14.57 19.43
C PHE A 186 2.79 -15.37 20.63
N SER A 187 3.76 -14.82 21.37
CA SER A 187 4.12 -15.37 22.65
C SER A 187 2.95 -15.16 23.61
N GLU A 188 2.28 -16.24 24.01
CA GLU A 188 1.26 -16.18 25.08
C GLU A 188 1.85 -15.64 26.39
N HIS A 189 3.16 -15.61 26.49
CA HIS A 189 3.96 -15.19 27.64
C HIS A 189 4.68 -13.87 27.34
N LYS A 190 3.94 -12.79 27.07
CA LYS A 190 4.50 -11.47 27.36
C LYS A 190 4.63 -11.37 28.89
N GLU A 191 5.75 -11.87 29.40
CA GLU A 191 6.07 -11.68 30.84
C GLU A 191 6.18 -10.18 31.09
N LYS A 192 5.20 -9.65 31.78
CA LYS A 192 5.24 -8.27 32.24
C LYS A 192 6.37 -8.14 33.25
N THR A 193 7.44 -7.47 32.88
CA THR A 193 8.37 -6.91 33.87
C THR A 193 7.56 -5.95 34.74
N GLN A 194 7.51 -6.23 36.03
CA GLN A 194 6.65 -5.53 36.99
C GLN A 194 6.71 -4.01 36.84
N ASN A 195 5.55 -3.39 36.64
CA ASN A 195 5.33 -1.94 36.67
C ASN A 195 6.02 -1.08 35.59
N SER A 196 6.44 -1.61 34.46
CA SER A 196 6.99 -0.85 33.32
C SER A 196 6.24 -1.21 32.04
N ILE A 197 6.03 -0.24 31.16
CA ILE A 197 5.43 -0.46 29.81
C ILE A 197 6.49 -0.38 28.72
N ASN A 198 6.54 -1.37 27.86
CA ASN A 198 7.43 -1.41 26.70
C ASN A 198 6.73 -0.82 25.48
N LEU A 199 7.25 0.28 24.98
CA LEU A 199 6.73 1.02 23.85
C LEU A 199 7.65 0.89 22.63
N ILE A 200 7.07 0.91 21.44
CA ILE A 200 7.81 1.01 20.18
C ILE A 200 7.18 2.07 19.28
N CYS A 201 7.97 2.73 18.46
CA CYS A 201 7.50 3.57 17.37
C CYS A 201 8.42 3.51 16.14
N ALA A 202 7.89 3.77 14.95
CA ALA A 202 8.61 3.80 13.69
C ALA A 202 8.14 4.99 12.82
N CYS A 203 8.39 6.22 13.28
CA CYS A 203 7.97 7.43 12.58
C CYS A 203 9.11 8.25 11.95
N GLY A 204 10.35 8.00 12.32
CA GLY A 204 11.53 8.74 11.83
C GLY A 204 11.37 10.26 11.93
N GLN A 205 11.83 10.97 10.89
CA GLN A 205 11.73 12.45 10.81
C GLN A 205 10.55 12.94 9.97
N SER A 206 9.79 12.04 9.36
CA SER A 206 8.73 12.40 8.43
C SER A 206 7.56 13.11 9.13
N LYS A 207 7.22 14.30 8.64
CA LYS A 207 6.02 15.05 9.08
C LYS A 207 4.76 14.19 8.89
N ASN A 208 4.64 13.51 7.75
CA ASN A 208 3.48 12.68 7.44
C ASN A 208 3.35 11.46 8.36
N LYS A 209 4.45 10.99 8.92
CA LYS A 209 4.48 9.90 9.90
C LYS A 209 4.34 10.40 11.35
N GLY A 210 4.12 11.71 11.56
CA GLY A 210 3.82 12.29 12.86
C GLY A 210 5.02 12.51 13.76
N ALA A 211 6.22 12.72 13.19
CA ALA A 211 7.46 12.92 13.95
C ALA A 211 7.34 13.96 15.06
N PHE A 212 6.64 15.08 14.83
CA PHE A 212 6.47 16.12 15.83
C PHE A 212 5.56 15.68 17.00
N ILE A 213 4.51 14.88 16.73
CA ILE A 213 3.64 14.30 17.76
C ILE A 213 4.46 13.38 18.65
N MET A 214 5.26 12.51 18.04
CA MET A 214 6.09 11.57 18.77
C MET A 214 7.13 12.27 19.64
N ARG A 215 7.77 13.36 19.14
CA ARG A 215 8.71 14.16 19.91
C ARG A 215 8.07 14.77 21.16
N SER A 216 6.92 15.43 20.98
CA SER A 216 6.21 16.04 22.11
C SER A 216 5.68 15.02 23.10
N LEU A 217 5.29 13.82 22.61
CA LEU A 217 4.90 12.73 23.48
C LEU A 217 6.09 12.17 24.27
N ALA A 218 7.26 12.03 23.63
CA ALA A 218 8.50 11.59 24.29
C ALA A 218 8.93 12.59 25.37
N GLU A 219 8.90 13.91 25.10
CA GLU A 219 9.15 14.96 26.10
C GLU A 219 8.21 14.79 27.31
N LYS A 220 6.92 14.57 27.07
CA LYS A 220 5.96 14.38 28.14
C LYS A 220 6.22 13.10 28.95
N LEU A 221 6.60 12.00 28.29
CA LEU A 221 6.98 10.74 28.94
C LEU A 221 8.21 10.92 29.82
N ILE A 222 9.25 11.62 29.36
CA ILE A 222 10.48 11.91 30.12
C ILE A 222 10.16 12.62 31.44
N HIS A 223 9.28 13.61 31.40
CA HIS A 223 8.91 14.41 32.57
C HIS A 223 7.84 13.75 33.46
N SER A 224 7.40 12.56 33.14
CA SER A 224 6.41 11.83 33.94
C SER A 224 7.07 10.82 34.89
N PRO A 225 6.38 10.43 35.98
CA PRO A 225 6.83 9.36 36.87
C PRO A 225 6.64 7.97 36.30
N LEU A 226 6.09 7.87 35.07
CA LEU A 226 5.79 6.60 34.43
C LEU A 226 7.07 5.78 34.20
N LYS A 227 7.02 4.52 34.56
CA LYS A 227 8.08 3.56 34.21
C LYS A 227 7.79 3.03 32.80
N PHE A 228 8.64 3.38 31.86
CA PHE A 228 8.51 2.95 30.46
C PHE A 228 9.87 2.62 29.86
N HIS A 229 9.87 1.85 28.80
CA HIS A 229 10.98 1.75 27.85
C HIS A 229 10.45 1.98 26.44
N LEU A 230 11.07 2.91 25.70
CA LEU A 230 10.67 3.26 24.33
C LEU A 230 11.77 2.90 23.35
N ASN A 231 11.51 1.94 22.45
CA ASN A 231 12.33 1.70 21.27
C ASN A 231 11.86 2.60 20.13
N TRP A 232 12.69 3.57 19.75
CA TRP A 232 12.40 4.45 18.63
C TRP A 232 13.15 3.98 17.38
N CYS A 233 12.45 3.30 16.49
CA CYS A 233 12.95 2.83 15.21
C CYS A 233 12.82 3.91 14.13
N LEU A 234 13.65 3.82 13.08
CA LEU A 234 13.95 4.84 12.08
C LEU A 234 14.76 6.03 12.61
N SER A 235 15.50 6.64 11.69
CA SER A 235 16.46 7.69 12.06
C SER A 235 15.78 8.94 12.59
N VAL A 236 16.27 9.42 13.71
CA VAL A 236 15.94 10.70 14.34
C VAL A 236 17.18 11.59 14.24
N SER A 237 17.02 12.90 13.98
CA SER A 237 18.16 13.82 13.90
C SER A 237 18.88 13.96 15.24
N GLU A 238 20.20 14.14 15.21
CA GLU A 238 21.05 14.29 16.42
C GLU A 238 20.51 15.35 17.40
N PRO A 239 20.13 16.59 16.98
CA PRO A 239 19.60 17.58 17.94
C PRO A 239 18.35 17.11 18.70
N TRP A 240 17.56 16.23 18.08
CA TRP A 240 16.41 15.66 18.78
C TRP A 240 16.78 14.48 19.66
N GLN A 241 17.78 13.68 19.30
CA GLN A 241 18.30 12.61 20.17
C GLN A 241 18.92 13.21 21.44
N GLU A 242 19.71 14.28 21.31
CA GLU A 242 20.30 15.01 22.44
C GLU A 242 19.23 15.59 23.36
N ARG A 243 18.21 16.26 22.78
CA ARG A 243 17.11 16.85 23.55
C ARG A 243 16.25 15.82 24.28
N LEU A 244 16.09 14.62 23.71
CA LEU A 244 15.30 13.53 24.27
C LEU A 244 16.18 12.45 24.93
N GLN A 245 17.40 12.83 25.36
CA GLN A 245 18.31 11.90 26.01
C GLN A 245 17.75 11.49 27.39
N ASP A 246 17.34 10.22 27.47
CA ASP A 246 16.80 9.61 28.67
C ASP A 246 17.12 8.11 28.61
N PRO A 247 17.58 7.45 29.73
CA PRO A 247 17.91 6.03 29.71
C PRO A 247 16.73 5.11 29.37
N ARG A 248 15.50 5.62 29.43
CA ARG A 248 14.29 4.90 29.07
C ARG A 248 13.97 4.94 27.57
N ILE A 249 14.74 5.71 26.76
CA ILE A 249 14.57 5.84 25.31
C ILE A 249 15.77 5.27 24.58
N SER A 250 15.53 4.29 23.72
CA SER A 250 16.54 3.68 22.85
C SER A 250 16.30 4.09 21.40
N PHE A 251 17.16 4.95 20.86
CA PHE A 251 17.14 5.30 19.43
C PHE A 251 17.83 4.20 18.63
N ARG A 252 17.05 3.41 17.88
CA ARG A 252 17.53 2.24 17.12
C ARG A 252 18.01 2.57 15.71
N GLY A 253 17.64 3.76 15.17
CA GLY A 253 17.90 4.08 13.79
C GLY A 253 17.14 3.19 12.81
N ASN A 254 17.70 3.04 11.61
CA ASN A 254 17.14 2.14 10.59
C ASN A 254 17.62 0.71 10.88
N ILE A 255 16.73 -0.12 11.34
CA ILE A 255 17.00 -1.55 11.62
C ILE A 255 16.38 -2.44 10.54
N PRO A 256 16.90 -3.67 10.35
CA PRO A 256 16.28 -4.67 9.48
C PRO A 256 14.84 -4.98 9.90
N ARG A 257 14.01 -5.38 8.93
CA ARG A 257 12.60 -5.69 9.20
C ARG A 257 12.42 -6.79 10.25
N ASP A 258 13.23 -7.84 10.18
CA ASP A 258 13.11 -8.97 11.12
C ASP A 258 13.44 -8.53 12.56
N GLU A 259 14.44 -7.67 12.74
CA GLU A 259 14.77 -7.09 14.04
C GLU A 259 13.62 -6.19 14.54
N PHE A 260 13.02 -5.39 13.64
CA PHE A 260 11.86 -4.58 13.99
C PHE A 260 10.67 -5.45 14.46
N LEU A 261 10.36 -6.54 13.77
CA LEU A 261 9.28 -7.44 14.15
C LEU A 261 9.55 -8.13 15.49
N GLN A 262 10.80 -8.51 15.78
CA GLN A 262 11.18 -9.04 17.10
C GLN A 262 11.01 -8.01 18.23
N LEU A 263 11.34 -6.73 17.97
CA LEU A 263 11.10 -5.65 18.93
C LEU A 263 9.61 -5.39 19.11
N LEU A 264 8.86 -5.44 18.03
CA LEU A 264 7.40 -5.26 18.04
C LEU A 264 6.72 -6.34 18.87
N GLU A 265 7.13 -7.59 18.71
CA GLU A 265 6.61 -8.72 19.50
C GLU A 265 6.84 -8.53 21.01
N LYS A 266 8.00 -7.98 21.41
CA LYS A 266 8.34 -7.72 22.80
C LYS A 266 7.68 -6.47 23.38
N ALA A 267 7.17 -5.59 22.53
CA ALA A 267 6.51 -4.37 22.96
C ALA A 267 5.07 -4.62 23.44
N ASP A 268 4.65 -3.88 24.47
CA ASP A 268 3.26 -3.87 24.93
C ASP A 268 2.37 -3.07 23.99
N ALA A 269 2.88 -1.93 23.51
CA ALA A 269 2.14 -1.07 22.58
C ALA A 269 3.05 -0.42 21.53
N ILE A 270 2.50 -0.15 20.36
CA ILE A 270 3.13 0.65 19.31
C ILE A 270 2.41 1.99 19.15
N ILE A 271 3.19 3.06 19.06
CA ILE A 271 2.69 4.41 18.81
C ILE A 271 2.79 4.70 17.32
N ILE A 272 1.63 4.93 16.68
CA ILE A 272 1.50 5.21 15.24
C ILE A 272 0.85 6.59 15.06
N PRO A 273 1.63 7.70 15.22
CA PRO A 273 1.09 9.05 15.17
C PRO A 273 0.98 9.58 13.75
N THR A 274 0.86 8.69 12.77
CA THR A 274 0.86 9.05 11.34
C THR A 274 -0.29 10.01 11.01
N LEU A 275 -0.02 10.97 10.11
CA LEU A 275 -0.97 11.99 9.65
C LEU A 275 -1.47 11.72 8.23
N LEU A 276 -0.77 10.89 7.50
CA LEU A 276 -1.09 10.54 6.13
C LEU A 276 -0.63 9.12 5.83
N ASP A 277 -1.58 8.21 5.72
CA ASP A 277 -1.36 6.83 5.32
C ASP A 277 -2.71 6.22 4.87
N THR A 278 -2.73 5.45 3.81
CA THR A 278 -3.94 4.81 3.29
C THR A 278 -4.15 3.41 3.85
N GLY A 279 -3.04 2.67 4.05
CA GLY A 279 -3.06 1.31 4.58
C GLY A 279 -1.80 1.05 5.41
N PRO A 280 -1.74 1.51 6.68
CA PRO A 280 -0.52 1.40 7.48
C PRO A 280 -0.24 -0.04 7.87
N MET A 281 0.80 -0.63 7.26
CA MET A 281 1.29 -1.97 7.58
C MET A 281 1.61 -2.14 9.07
N LEU A 282 2.12 -1.07 9.71
CA LEU A 282 2.44 -1.09 11.15
C LEU A 282 1.25 -1.48 12.03
N VAL A 283 0.02 -1.15 11.63
CA VAL A 283 -1.20 -1.57 12.37
C VAL A 283 -1.41 -3.06 12.22
N VAL A 284 -1.29 -3.56 11.00
CA VAL A 284 -1.46 -4.99 10.70
C VAL A 284 -0.38 -5.83 11.39
N GLU A 285 0.87 -5.37 11.34
CA GLU A 285 2.01 -6.00 12.04
C GLU A 285 1.81 -6.00 13.56
N ALA A 286 1.31 -4.91 14.13
CA ALA A 286 1.00 -4.84 15.56
C ALA A 286 -0.10 -5.83 15.97
N LEU A 287 -1.18 -5.88 15.19
CA LEU A 287 -2.26 -6.83 15.43
C LEU A 287 -1.77 -8.28 15.33
N SER A 288 -0.90 -8.59 14.35
CA SER A 288 -0.36 -9.94 14.14
C SER A 288 0.54 -10.42 15.30
N THR A 289 1.27 -9.51 15.95
CA THR A 289 2.15 -9.79 17.09
C THR A 289 1.44 -9.64 18.45
N GLY A 290 0.17 -9.24 18.46
CA GLY A 290 -0.56 -8.94 19.69
C GLY A 290 -0.03 -7.68 20.40
N THR A 291 0.66 -6.79 19.71
CA THR A 291 1.09 -5.48 20.22
C THR A 291 -0.06 -4.50 20.08
N ILE A 292 -0.34 -3.70 21.09
CA ILE A 292 -1.50 -2.80 21.13
C ILE A 292 -1.22 -1.55 20.28
N PRO A 293 -1.91 -1.31 19.14
CA PRO A 293 -1.72 -0.11 18.35
C PRO A 293 -2.42 1.10 18.98
N ILE A 294 -1.66 2.20 19.14
CA ILE A 294 -2.15 3.52 19.57
C ILE A 294 -1.97 4.48 18.38
N CYS A 295 -3.04 4.76 17.67
CA CYS A 295 -3.01 5.41 16.37
C CYS A 295 -3.72 6.77 16.37
N ASN A 296 -3.28 7.71 15.52
CA ASN A 296 -4.14 8.81 15.14
C ASN A 296 -5.40 8.30 14.44
N LEU A 297 -6.52 8.94 14.72
CA LEU A 297 -7.77 8.71 13.99
C LEU A 297 -7.68 9.38 12.60
N LEU A 298 -7.32 8.62 11.60
CA LEU A 298 -7.27 9.08 10.20
C LEU A 298 -8.51 8.58 9.45
N LYS A 299 -9.45 9.48 9.17
CA LYS A 299 -10.73 9.14 8.50
C LYS A 299 -10.56 8.53 7.10
N ARG A 300 -9.43 8.79 6.41
CA ARG A 300 -9.12 8.33 5.04
C ARG A 300 -7.98 7.32 5.02
N SER A 301 -7.96 6.43 5.99
CA SER A 301 -6.99 5.37 6.18
C SER A 301 -7.71 4.07 6.51
N ALA A 302 -7.01 2.95 6.43
CA ALA A 302 -7.49 1.68 6.95
C ALA A 302 -7.56 1.65 8.50
N ILE A 303 -6.96 2.61 9.19
CA ILE A 303 -6.94 2.62 10.66
C ILE A 303 -8.35 2.46 11.28
N PRO A 304 -9.37 3.27 10.88
CA PRO A 304 -10.71 3.10 11.43
C PRO A 304 -11.43 1.80 11.02
N ASP A 305 -10.99 1.18 9.93
CA ASP A 305 -11.55 -0.10 9.49
C ASP A 305 -10.97 -1.28 10.30
N LEU A 306 -9.73 -1.13 10.80
CA LEU A 306 -8.96 -2.17 11.46
C LEU A 306 -9.01 -2.08 13.00
N ILE A 307 -9.22 -0.89 13.54
CA ILE A 307 -9.18 -0.64 14.99
C ILE A 307 -10.57 -0.36 15.56
N GLU A 308 -11.01 -1.27 16.39
CA GLU A 308 -12.13 -1.05 17.30
C GLU A 308 -11.61 -0.41 18.60
N ASN A 309 -11.86 0.89 18.75
CA ASN A 309 -11.32 1.69 19.86
C ASN A 309 -11.59 1.08 21.23
N GLY A 310 -10.54 0.84 22.00
CA GLY A 310 -10.59 0.21 23.33
C GLY A 310 -10.75 -1.32 23.32
N LYS A 311 -10.85 -1.98 22.15
CA LYS A 311 -10.95 -3.44 22.05
C LYS A 311 -9.68 -4.09 21.52
N ASN A 312 -9.19 -3.64 20.36
CA ASN A 312 -7.97 -4.15 19.73
C ASN A 312 -6.95 -3.04 19.40
N GLY A 313 -7.13 -1.84 19.93
CA GLY A 313 -6.25 -0.68 19.78
C GLY A 313 -6.93 0.59 20.26
N PHE A 314 -6.25 1.72 20.10
CA PHE A 314 -6.74 3.03 20.48
C PHE A 314 -6.67 4.02 19.34
N LEU A 315 -7.74 4.80 19.16
CA LEU A 315 -7.86 5.86 18.17
C LEU A 315 -7.80 7.23 18.85
N ILE A 316 -6.77 7.98 18.57
CA ILE A 316 -6.53 9.30 19.15
C ILE A 316 -7.03 10.37 18.18
N PRO A 317 -8.09 11.11 18.52
CA PRO A 317 -8.59 12.20 17.69
C PRO A 317 -7.66 13.42 17.75
N ASP A 318 -7.64 14.18 16.66
CA ASP A 318 -7.04 15.52 16.57
C ASP A 318 -5.58 15.62 17.04
N ASN A 319 -4.81 14.54 16.93
CA ASN A 319 -3.39 14.47 17.30
C ASN A 319 -3.11 14.88 18.76
N LYS A 320 -4.06 14.67 19.67
CA LYS A 320 -3.97 15.14 21.07
C LYS A 320 -2.94 14.34 21.86
N ILE A 321 -1.80 14.93 22.13
CA ILE A 321 -0.68 14.33 22.86
C ILE A 321 -1.10 13.83 24.24
N ASP A 322 -1.95 14.61 24.94
CA ASP A 322 -2.46 14.23 26.25
C ASP A 322 -3.30 12.94 26.24
N LEU A 323 -4.00 12.68 25.14
CA LEU A 323 -4.74 11.43 25.01
C LEU A 323 -3.82 10.24 24.74
N TYR A 324 -2.76 10.41 23.95
CA TYR A 324 -1.71 9.40 23.80
C TYR A 324 -1.13 9.04 25.17
N PHE A 325 -0.75 10.07 25.93
CA PHE A 325 -0.15 9.90 27.23
C PHE A 325 -1.10 9.16 28.22
N ARG A 326 -2.36 9.57 28.30
CA ARG A 326 -3.38 8.91 29.17
C ARG A 326 -3.60 7.45 28.81
N VAL A 327 -3.65 7.12 27.51
CA VAL A 327 -3.77 5.73 27.07
C VAL A 327 -2.55 4.91 27.53
N ILE A 328 -1.34 5.45 27.36
CA ILE A 328 -0.11 4.79 27.79
C ILE A 328 -0.10 4.60 29.32
N GLU A 329 -0.47 5.63 30.09
CA GLU A 329 -0.60 5.59 31.54
C GLU A 329 -1.60 4.51 31.99
N THR A 330 -2.80 4.50 31.38
CA THR A 330 -3.82 3.47 31.66
C THR A 330 -3.33 2.07 31.35
N LEU A 331 -2.60 1.89 30.25
CA LEU A 331 -2.02 0.59 29.89
C LEU A 331 -0.91 0.17 30.89
N ALA A 332 -0.08 1.10 31.35
CA ALA A 332 0.99 0.82 32.31
C ALA A 332 0.44 0.36 33.67
N GLU A 333 -0.64 0.96 34.13
CA GLU A 333 -1.34 0.60 35.37
C GLU A 333 -2.10 -0.72 35.28
N ASN A 334 -2.50 -1.11 34.06
CA ASN A 334 -3.45 -2.17 33.87
C ASN A 334 -2.80 -3.55 33.72
N LYS A 335 -3.21 -4.50 34.56
CA LYS A 335 -2.79 -5.90 34.51
C LYS A 335 -3.34 -6.65 33.26
N THR A 336 -4.15 -5.98 32.42
CA THR A 336 -4.87 -6.61 31.31
C THR A 336 -4.16 -6.48 29.94
N ILE A 337 -2.92 -5.98 29.87
CA ILE A 337 -2.17 -5.87 28.61
C ILE A 337 -2.15 -7.19 27.85
N ALA A 338 -1.86 -8.31 28.53
CA ALA A 338 -1.82 -9.63 27.88
C ALA A 338 -3.17 -10.02 27.27
N ALA A 339 -4.27 -9.77 28.00
CA ALA A 339 -5.62 -10.02 27.49
C ALA A 339 -5.97 -9.11 26.30
N PHE A 340 -5.47 -7.86 26.31
CA PHE A 340 -5.64 -6.93 25.21
C PHE A 340 -4.85 -7.40 23.99
N GLY A 341 -3.61 -7.82 24.17
CA GLY A 341 -2.78 -8.38 23.10
C GLY A 341 -3.38 -9.64 22.46
N LYS A 342 -4.00 -10.52 23.28
CA LYS A 342 -4.75 -11.67 22.77
C LYS A 342 -5.90 -11.24 21.85
N ARG A 343 -6.63 -10.16 22.18
CA ARG A 343 -7.70 -9.63 21.32
C ARG A 343 -7.15 -9.04 20.02
N CYS A 344 -6.00 -8.35 20.07
CA CYS A 344 -5.33 -7.84 18.87
C CYS A 344 -4.98 -8.99 17.92
N HIS A 345 -4.33 -10.03 18.44
CA HIS A 345 -3.94 -11.20 17.65
C HIS A 345 -5.13 -11.99 17.12
N ALA A 346 -6.16 -12.20 17.94
CA ALA A 346 -7.41 -12.85 17.53
C ALA A 346 -8.10 -12.09 16.39
N TYR A 347 -8.11 -10.74 16.46
CA TYR A 347 -8.62 -9.93 15.36
C TYR A 347 -7.83 -10.16 14.06
N PHE A 348 -6.50 -10.18 14.13
CA PHE A 348 -5.65 -10.47 12.98
C PHE A 348 -5.98 -11.83 12.35
N LEU A 349 -6.03 -12.90 13.14
CA LEU A 349 -6.34 -14.25 12.67
C LEU A 349 -7.73 -14.33 12.02
N ASN A 350 -8.71 -13.65 12.59
CA ASN A 350 -10.08 -13.70 12.09
C ASN A 350 -10.32 -12.86 10.83
N HIS A 351 -9.55 -11.77 10.61
CA HIS A 351 -9.87 -10.79 9.59
C HIS A 351 -8.73 -10.46 8.62
N LEU A 352 -7.48 -10.64 9.04
CA LEU A 352 -6.31 -10.13 8.32
C LEU A 352 -5.26 -11.20 8.01
N GLU A 353 -5.51 -12.46 8.37
CA GLU A 353 -4.59 -13.54 8.05
C GLU A 353 -4.35 -13.64 6.53
N PRO A 354 -3.12 -13.95 6.05
CA PRO A 354 -2.80 -14.06 4.62
C PRO A 354 -3.79 -14.91 3.82
N LYS A 355 -4.24 -16.02 4.40
CA LYS A 355 -5.24 -16.87 3.79
C LYS A 355 -6.55 -16.13 3.45
N LYS A 356 -7.00 -15.22 4.31
CA LYS A 356 -8.19 -14.39 4.08
C LYS A 356 -8.04 -13.48 2.88
N GLN A 357 -6.86 -12.89 2.72
CA GLN A 357 -6.56 -12.04 1.56
C GLN A 357 -6.57 -12.87 0.26
N LEU A 358 -5.98 -14.08 0.28
CA LEU A 358 -6.00 -14.98 -0.88
C LEU A 358 -7.42 -15.43 -1.23
N GLU A 359 -8.24 -15.78 -0.24
CA GLU A 359 -9.66 -16.13 -0.45
C GLU A 359 -10.41 -14.98 -1.13
N GLN A 360 -10.20 -13.73 -0.68
CA GLN A 360 -10.80 -12.55 -1.30
C GLN A 360 -10.34 -12.33 -2.74
N TYR A 361 -9.05 -12.57 -3.05
CA TYR A 361 -8.57 -12.51 -4.42
C TYR A 361 -9.12 -13.66 -5.28
N ALA A 362 -9.21 -14.87 -4.74
CA ALA A 362 -9.79 -16.02 -5.43
C ALA A 362 -11.25 -15.75 -5.85
N ASP A 363 -12.04 -15.13 -4.98
CA ASP A 363 -13.41 -14.70 -5.32
C ASP A 363 -13.45 -13.77 -6.53
N LEU A 364 -12.48 -12.84 -6.64
CA LEU A 364 -12.40 -11.95 -7.80
C LEU A 364 -12.01 -12.68 -9.08
N PHE A 365 -11.20 -13.73 -8.97
CA PHE A 365 -10.76 -14.53 -10.11
C PHE A 365 -11.90 -15.33 -10.73
N GLU A 366 -12.84 -15.79 -9.91
CA GLU A 366 -13.98 -16.60 -10.34
C GLU A 366 -15.17 -15.77 -10.86
N HIS A 367 -15.32 -14.53 -10.39
CA HIS A 367 -16.48 -13.69 -10.67
C HIS A 367 -16.16 -12.53 -11.60
N LYS A 368 -15.94 -12.84 -12.88
CA LYS A 368 -15.69 -11.83 -13.90
C LYS A 368 -16.92 -10.96 -14.11
N THR A 369 -16.71 -9.63 -14.23
CA THR A 369 -17.79 -8.67 -14.53
C THR A 369 -17.98 -8.48 -16.02
N GLU A 370 -19.12 -7.92 -16.41
CA GLU A 370 -19.31 -7.50 -17.81
C GLU A 370 -18.46 -6.28 -18.12
N THR A 371 -17.68 -6.38 -19.19
CA THR A 371 -16.82 -5.30 -19.69
C THR A 371 -17.10 -5.05 -21.18
N PRO A 372 -16.88 -3.81 -21.68
CA PRO A 372 -17.04 -3.52 -23.10
C PRO A 372 -16.13 -4.39 -23.99
N PRO A 373 -16.49 -4.59 -25.26
CA PRO A 373 -15.65 -5.28 -26.23
C PRO A 373 -14.26 -4.66 -26.32
N SER A 374 -13.25 -5.51 -26.49
CA SER A 374 -11.87 -5.07 -26.67
C SER A 374 -11.73 -4.23 -27.94
N ARG A 375 -10.87 -3.21 -27.87
CA ARG A 375 -10.52 -2.34 -28.99
C ARG A 375 -9.27 -2.83 -29.70
N VAL A 376 -9.11 -2.43 -30.96
CA VAL A 376 -7.86 -2.66 -31.68
C VAL A 376 -6.81 -1.67 -31.19
N PHE A 377 -5.61 -2.16 -30.88
CA PHE A 377 -4.47 -1.32 -30.50
C PHE A 377 -4.04 -0.46 -31.70
N SER A 378 -3.90 0.82 -31.49
CA SER A 378 -3.47 1.80 -32.50
C SER A 378 -2.36 2.71 -31.97
N ASP A 379 -1.66 3.41 -32.89
CA ASP A 379 -0.66 4.39 -32.47
C ASP A 379 -1.25 5.54 -31.65
N ALA A 380 -2.55 5.84 -31.81
CA ALA A 380 -3.24 6.81 -30.99
C ALA A 380 -3.29 6.40 -29.51
N ASP A 381 -3.38 5.10 -29.22
CA ASP A 381 -3.36 4.57 -27.85
C ASP A 381 -2.01 4.87 -27.19
N VAL A 382 -0.91 4.72 -27.93
CA VAL A 382 0.45 5.05 -27.43
C VAL A 382 0.58 6.53 -27.09
N ILE A 383 0.02 7.42 -27.90
CA ILE A 383 0.04 8.86 -27.66
C ILE A 383 -0.73 9.19 -26.36
N CYS A 384 -1.86 8.52 -26.11
CA CYS A 384 -2.61 8.68 -24.88
C CYS A 384 -1.79 8.30 -23.65
N PHE A 385 -1.00 7.23 -23.72
CA PHE A 385 -0.09 6.83 -22.63
C PHE A 385 0.99 7.86 -22.37
N HIS A 386 1.62 8.34 -23.40
CA HIS A 386 2.66 9.35 -23.31
C HIS A 386 2.19 10.57 -22.51
N LEU A 387 1.00 11.04 -22.78
CA LEU A 387 0.44 12.20 -22.08
C LEU A 387 0.03 11.91 -20.66
N HIS A 388 -0.48 10.73 -20.39
CA HIS A 388 -0.80 10.33 -19.04
C HIS A 388 0.44 10.41 -18.15
N ASN A 389 1.57 9.88 -18.62
CA ASN A 389 2.81 9.91 -17.87
C ASN A 389 3.42 11.31 -17.75
N VAL A 390 3.32 12.14 -18.78
CA VAL A 390 3.79 13.55 -18.72
C VAL A 390 2.93 14.39 -17.77
N SER A 391 1.62 14.16 -17.72
CA SER A 391 0.71 14.88 -16.82
C SER A 391 0.78 14.40 -15.38
N GLY A 392 1.25 13.18 -15.13
CA GLY A 392 1.28 12.55 -13.82
C GLY A 392 2.42 12.98 -12.91
N TYR A 393 3.50 13.60 -13.41
CA TYR A 393 4.65 13.97 -12.59
C TYR A 393 4.77 15.48 -12.37
N PRO A 394 4.67 15.99 -11.14
CA PRO A 394 4.73 17.42 -10.83
C PRO A 394 6.16 17.92 -10.68
N ARG A 395 7.06 17.69 -11.63
CA ARG A 395 8.31 18.44 -11.65
C ARG A 395 8.15 19.63 -12.58
N TYR A 396 7.89 20.79 -11.98
CA TYR A 396 7.81 22.10 -12.62
C TYR A 396 9.12 22.44 -13.38
N SER A 397 9.27 21.98 -14.59
CA SER A 397 10.26 22.54 -15.49
C SER A 397 9.55 23.26 -16.65
N ARG A 398 10.06 24.43 -17.02
CA ARG A 398 9.58 25.23 -18.18
C ARG A 398 9.48 24.36 -19.46
N LYS A 399 10.37 23.42 -19.60
CA LYS A 399 10.43 22.44 -20.68
C LYS A 399 9.22 21.47 -20.68
N ARG A 400 8.68 21.11 -19.53
CA ARG A 400 7.48 20.27 -19.39
C ARG A 400 6.20 20.98 -19.77
N ILE A 401 6.08 22.26 -19.43
CA ILE A 401 4.91 23.08 -19.81
C ILE A 401 4.87 23.23 -21.33
N ILE A 402 6.01 23.45 -21.97
CA ILE A 402 6.13 23.57 -23.43
C ILE A 402 5.81 22.23 -24.10
N ASN A 403 6.35 21.11 -23.62
CA ASN A 403 6.00 19.79 -24.15
C ASN A 403 4.53 19.45 -23.95
N LYS A 404 3.95 19.83 -22.80
CA LYS A 404 2.50 19.69 -22.55
C LYS A 404 1.66 20.49 -23.54
N LEU A 405 2.05 21.71 -23.87
CA LEU A 405 1.36 22.56 -24.85
C LEU A 405 1.50 22.03 -26.27
N LEU A 406 2.70 21.58 -26.67
CA LEU A 406 2.95 20.98 -27.99
C LEU A 406 2.14 19.68 -28.15
N THR A 407 2.13 18.87 -27.12
CA THR A 407 1.36 17.60 -27.12
C THR A 407 -0.16 17.85 -27.14
N ILE A 408 -0.66 18.89 -26.51
CA ILE A 408 -2.08 19.33 -26.62
C ILE A 408 -2.41 19.78 -28.06
N GLN A 409 -1.47 20.45 -28.73
CA GLN A 409 -1.65 20.93 -30.09
C GLN A 409 -1.71 19.78 -31.11
N GLU A 410 -0.86 18.77 -30.98
CA GLU A 410 -0.90 17.54 -31.78
C GLU A 410 -2.18 16.72 -31.57
N LYS A 411 -2.83 16.87 -30.43
CA LYS A 411 -4.03 16.10 -30.00
C LYS A 411 -5.36 16.69 -30.36
N ILE A 412 -5.45 17.98 -30.53
CA ILE A 412 -6.67 18.63 -31.06
C ILE A 412 -7.05 18.00 -32.42
N ILE A 413 -6.11 17.39 -33.11
CA ILE A 413 -6.28 16.74 -34.40
C ILE A 413 -6.83 15.29 -34.27
N THR A 414 -6.58 14.59 -33.17
CA THR A 414 -6.97 13.15 -32.99
C THR A 414 -8.14 12.92 -32.01
N TYR A 415 -8.80 13.93 -31.54
CA TYR A 415 -9.47 14.03 -30.24
C TYR A 415 -10.92 13.53 -30.14
N LYS A 416 -11.55 13.04 -31.14
CA LYS A 416 -13.01 12.73 -31.05
C LYS A 416 -13.33 11.54 -30.14
N ASP A 417 -12.46 10.54 -30.00
CA ASP A 417 -12.76 9.31 -29.26
C ASP A 417 -12.18 9.22 -27.83
N TYR A 418 -11.19 10.04 -27.53
CA TYR A 418 -10.48 9.98 -26.25
C TYR A 418 -10.82 11.10 -25.27
N SER A 419 -11.82 11.92 -25.55
CA SER A 419 -12.21 13.06 -24.70
C SER A 419 -12.58 12.65 -23.25
N ARG A 420 -13.11 11.44 -23.05
CA ARG A 420 -13.42 10.90 -21.72
C ARG A 420 -12.16 10.57 -20.90
N PHE A 421 -11.15 9.98 -21.55
CA PHE A 421 -9.89 9.64 -20.91
C PHE A 421 -9.14 10.89 -20.42
N PHE A 422 -9.17 11.95 -21.19
CA PHE A 422 -8.49 13.21 -20.87
C PHE A 422 -9.18 14.02 -19.78
N ARG A 423 -10.51 14.12 -19.79
CA ARG A 423 -11.24 14.74 -18.67
C ARG A 423 -10.96 14.03 -17.37
N PHE A 424 -10.83 12.73 -17.43
CA PHE A 424 -10.54 11.90 -16.27
C PHE A 424 -9.12 12.13 -15.67
N ILE A 425 -8.14 12.49 -16.50
CA ILE A 425 -6.75 12.70 -16.05
C ILE A 425 -6.48 14.16 -15.64
N LEU A 426 -7.16 15.12 -16.26
CA LEU A 426 -6.92 16.55 -16.04
C LEU A 426 -7.75 17.15 -14.90
N ASP A 427 -8.89 16.54 -14.55
CA ASP A 427 -9.67 16.84 -13.34
C ASP A 427 -9.06 16.12 -12.10
#